data_644be9424d681281dd49929810f95cea
#
_entry.id   644be9424d681281dd49929810f95cea
#
_cell.length_a   1.000
_cell.length_b   1.000
_cell.length_c   1.000
_cell.angle_alpha   90.00
_cell.angle_beta   90.00
_cell.angle_gamma   90.00
#
_symmetry.space_group_name_H-M   'P 1'
#
loop_
_entity.id
_entity.type
_entity.pdbx_description
1 polymer ?
#
loop_
_entity_poly.entity_id
_entity_poly.type
_entity_poly.pdbx_seq_one_letter_code
_entity_poly.pdbx_strand_id
1 'polypeptide(L)'
;LKPIKIPSAKERVASELRKAILSKQLKEGENLTLESVAQQLNVSITPVREAFQILAHDGLIKLRPNKGAIVLGITETYIREHYQIRGILEGACAGFAASPDIDISKIEQSYLDAREMTASGDYSRYADLNREFHSEIWAASGNKKMENMIAELWNGLSMGSMVTEEEYAGISIKEHEAIYEAIKAHDVQLAQRRMYEHIMRSRDDMLTYYV
;
A
#
# COMPACT_ATOMS: atom_id res chain seq x y z
N LEU A 1 -2.62 6.53 29.93
CA LEU A 1 -3.53 6.50 28.78
C LEU A 1 -2.68 6.57 27.51
N LYS A 2 -2.76 5.57 26.64
CA LYS A 2 -2.12 5.62 25.31
C LYS A 2 -3.02 6.41 24.36
N PRO A 3 -2.50 7.41 23.61
CA PRO A 3 -3.29 8.14 22.64
C PRO A 3 -3.81 7.19 21.54
N ILE A 4 -5.10 7.26 21.25
CA ILE A 4 -5.68 6.56 20.11
C ILE A 4 -5.30 7.37 18.86
N LYS A 5 -4.49 6.82 17.96
CA LYS A 5 -4.17 7.42 16.66
C LYS A 5 -5.36 7.19 15.72
N ILE A 6 -6.31 8.11 15.72
CA ILE A 6 -7.33 8.17 14.68
C ILE A 6 -6.74 8.99 13.53
N PRO A 7 -6.74 8.47 12.27
CA PRO A 7 -6.32 9.25 11.11
C PRO A 7 -7.09 10.57 11.04
N SER A 8 -6.39 11.65 10.72
CA SER A 8 -7.02 12.98 10.59
C SER A 8 -8.11 12.96 9.50
N ALA A 9 -9.05 13.89 9.58
CA ALA A 9 -10.13 13.97 8.59
C ALA A 9 -9.59 14.12 7.16
N LYS A 10 -8.49 14.88 6.96
CA LYS A 10 -7.84 15.03 5.64
C LYS A 10 -7.25 13.72 5.11
N GLU A 11 -6.62 12.92 5.97
CA GLU A 11 -6.04 11.63 5.59
C GLU A 11 -7.14 10.63 5.19
N ARG A 12 -8.24 10.62 5.93
CA ARG A 12 -9.41 9.81 5.59
C ARG A 12 -10.02 10.20 4.26
N VAL A 13 -10.23 11.50 4.02
CA VAL A 13 -10.75 12.03 2.74
C VAL A 13 -9.80 11.70 1.60
N ALA A 14 -8.49 11.91 1.78
CA ALA A 14 -7.50 11.57 0.75
C ALA A 14 -7.50 10.06 0.44
N SER A 15 -7.61 9.21 1.46
CA SER A 15 -7.71 7.75 1.29
C SER A 15 -8.95 7.33 0.49
N GLU A 16 -10.13 7.88 0.81
CA GLU A 16 -11.36 7.56 0.09
C GLU A 16 -11.33 8.03 -1.37
N LEU A 17 -10.85 9.25 -1.62
CA LEU A 17 -10.70 9.75 -2.99
C LEU A 17 -9.66 8.94 -3.78
N ARG A 18 -8.55 8.56 -3.14
CA ARG A 18 -7.54 7.70 -3.77
C ARG A 18 -8.14 6.35 -4.16
N LYS A 19 -8.89 5.70 -3.27
CA LYS A 19 -9.60 4.45 -3.59
C LYS A 19 -10.57 4.62 -4.77
N ALA A 20 -11.33 5.72 -4.79
CA ALA A 20 -12.27 6.01 -5.88
C ALA A 20 -11.58 6.23 -7.23
N ILE A 21 -10.39 6.86 -7.25
CA ILE A 21 -9.56 7.01 -8.45
C ILE A 21 -8.99 5.65 -8.88
N LEU A 22 -8.47 4.86 -7.92
CA LEU A 22 -7.90 3.55 -8.15
C LEU A 22 -8.93 2.55 -8.70
N SER A 23 -10.16 2.58 -8.18
CA SER A 23 -11.27 1.74 -8.65
C SER A 23 -11.96 2.26 -9.91
N LYS A 24 -11.45 3.34 -10.52
CA LYS A 24 -12.05 4.02 -11.68
C LYS A 24 -13.49 4.52 -11.45
N GLN A 25 -13.93 4.63 -10.17
CA GLN A 25 -15.18 5.32 -9.82
C GLN A 25 -15.10 6.81 -10.15
N LEU A 26 -13.95 7.42 -9.86
CA LEU A 26 -13.60 8.75 -10.36
C LEU A 26 -12.72 8.58 -11.60
N LYS A 27 -13.24 9.04 -12.73
CA LYS A 27 -12.60 8.84 -14.06
C LYS A 27 -11.58 9.93 -14.35
N GLU A 28 -10.56 9.60 -15.12
CA GLU A 28 -9.64 10.59 -15.68
C GLU A 28 -10.41 11.71 -16.41
N GLY A 29 -10.00 12.95 -16.20
CA GLY A 29 -10.67 14.13 -16.72
C GLY A 29 -11.87 14.61 -15.91
N GLU A 30 -12.33 13.85 -14.91
CA GLU A 30 -13.46 14.25 -14.06
C GLU A 30 -13.13 15.45 -13.20
N ASN A 31 -14.08 16.39 -13.09
CA ASN A 31 -13.93 17.59 -12.27
C ASN A 31 -14.47 17.33 -10.87
N LEU A 32 -13.64 17.59 -9.87
CA LEU A 32 -13.99 17.52 -8.46
C LEU A 32 -14.11 18.92 -7.89
N THR A 33 -15.23 19.24 -7.25
CA THR A 33 -15.38 20.49 -6.48
C THR A 33 -15.25 20.20 -4.99
N LEU A 34 -14.78 21.19 -4.22
CA LEU A 34 -14.66 21.03 -2.77
C LEU A 34 -16.02 20.78 -2.12
N GLU A 35 -17.04 21.48 -2.60
CA GLU A 35 -18.41 21.40 -2.09
C GLU A 35 -19.03 20.02 -2.36
N SER A 36 -18.91 19.50 -3.59
CA SER A 36 -19.45 18.20 -3.95
C SER A 36 -18.82 17.09 -3.14
N VAL A 37 -17.50 17.07 -3.01
CA VAL A 37 -16.78 16.05 -2.22
C VAL A 37 -17.11 16.17 -0.74
N ALA A 38 -17.18 17.39 -0.20
CA ALA A 38 -17.54 17.64 1.20
C ALA A 38 -18.96 17.11 1.51
N GLN A 39 -19.90 17.32 0.60
CA GLN A 39 -21.26 16.82 0.72
C GLN A 39 -21.31 15.27 0.65
N GLN A 40 -20.64 14.67 -0.33
CA GLN A 40 -20.64 13.21 -0.52
C GLN A 40 -20.03 12.47 0.68
N LEU A 41 -18.94 13.02 1.24
CA LEU A 41 -18.23 12.40 2.37
C LEU A 41 -18.73 12.87 3.74
N ASN A 42 -19.75 13.74 3.77
CA ASN A 42 -20.30 14.34 4.99
C ASN A 42 -19.23 14.94 5.91
N VAL A 43 -18.37 15.78 5.34
CA VAL A 43 -17.30 16.50 6.04
C VAL A 43 -17.32 17.98 5.69
N SER A 44 -16.61 18.81 6.44
CA SER A 44 -16.42 20.22 6.08
C SER A 44 -15.46 20.39 4.88
N ILE A 45 -15.48 21.57 4.25
CA ILE A 45 -14.64 21.89 3.07
C ILE A 45 -13.14 21.86 3.41
N THR A 46 -12.76 22.19 4.64
CA THR A 46 -11.35 22.30 5.05
C THR A 46 -10.58 21.00 4.86
N PRO A 47 -10.98 19.83 5.42
CA PRO A 47 -10.28 18.58 5.20
C PRO A 47 -10.27 18.13 3.74
N VAL A 48 -11.28 18.48 2.94
CA VAL A 48 -11.31 18.20 1.50
C VAL A 48 -10.23 19.02 0.77
N ARG A 49 -10.10 20.30 1.10
CA ARG A 49 -9.06 21.15 0.52
C ARG A 49 -7.65 20.64 0.85
N GLU A 50 -7.43 20.23 2.08
CA GLU A 50 -6.15 19.63 2.48
C GLU A 50 -5.91 18.28 1.80
N ALA A 51 -6.93 17.43 1.67
CA ALA A 51 -6.85 16.17 0.93
C ALA A 51 -6.53 16.38 -0.55
N PHE A 52 -7.09 17.43 -1.18
CA PHE A 52 -6.75 17.77 -2.57
C PHE A 52 -5.27 18.16 -2.71
N GLN A 53 -4.68 18.84 -1.72
CA GLN A 53 -3.25 19.13 -1.75
C GLN A 53 -2.41 17.83 -1.68
N ILE A 54 -2.81 16.88 -0.84
CA ILE A 54 -2.15 15.57 -0.74
C ILE A 54 -2.24 14.84 -2.09
N LEU A 55 -3.43 14.70 -2.65
CA LEU A 55 -3.63 13.98 -3.92
C LEU A 55 -2.97 14.68 -5.12
N ALA A 56 -2.86 16.00 -5.09
CA ALA A 56 -2.14 16.74 -6.12
C ALA A 56 -0.62 16.55 -6.01
N HIS A 57 -0.10 16.50 -4.78
CA HIS A 57 1.30 16.13 -4.54
C HIS A 57 1.60 14.70 -5.01
N ASP A 58 0.65 13.78 -4.80
CA ASP A 58 0.73 12.40 -5.27
C ASP A 58 0.54 12.27 -6.81
N GLY A 59 0.23 13.35 -7.51
CA GLY A 59 0.02 13.32 -8.96
C GLY A 59 -1.29 12.67 -9.42
N LEU A 60 -2.24 12.41 -8.52
CA LEU A 60 -3.53 11.78 -8.83
C LEU A 60 -4.59 12.77 -9.32
N ILE A 61 -4.47 14.03 -8.91
CA ILE A 61 -5.34 15.13 -9.35
C ILE A 61 -4.51 16.37 -9.69
N LYS A 62 -5.07 17.27 -10.49
CA LYS A 62 -4.50 18.59 -10.77
C LYS A 62 -5.41 19.67 -10.21
N LEU A 63 -4.88 20.50 -9.31
CA LEU A 63 -5.62 21.63 -8.74
C LEU A 63 -5.94 22.68 -9.82
N ARG A 64 -7.15 23.22 -9.75
CA ARG A 64 -7.61 24.29 -10.63
C ARG A 64 -8.02 25.49 -9.74
N PRO A 65 -7.37 26.65 -9.90
CA PRO A 65 -7.70 27.83 -9.09
C PRO A 65 -9.21 28.15 -9.14
N ASN A 66 -9.84 28.25 -7.98
CA ASN A 66 -11.26 28.55 -7.80
C ASN A 66 -12.25 27.55 -8.47
N LYS A 67 -11.78 26.39 -8.94
CA LYS A 67 -12.60 25.39 -9.66
C LYS A 67 -12.44 23.96 -9.11
N GLY A 68 -11.77 23.80 -7.98
CA GLY A 68 -11.51 22.49 -7.39
C GLY A 68 -10.31 21.77 -8.03
N ALA A 69 -10.52 20.58 -8.56
CA ALA A 69 -9.47 19.77 -9.17
C ALA A 69 -10.00 18.96 -10.37
N ILE A 70 -9.08 18.47 -11.18
CA ILE A 70 -9.36 17.49 -12.23
C ILE A 70 -8.61 16.19 -11.90
N VAL A 71 -9.26 15.06 -12.04
CA VAL A 71 -8.67 13.74 -11.87
C VAL A 71 -7.69 13.48 -13.00
N LEU A 72 -6.44 13.16 -12.67
CA LEU A 72 -5.41 12.75 -13.65
C LEU A 72 -5.45 11.25 -13.92
N GLY A 73 -6.10 10.49 -13.02
CA GLY A 73 -6.09 9.04 -13.07
C GLY A 73 -4.75 8.46 -12.62
N ILE A 74 -4.56 7.19 -12.93
CA ILE A 74 -3.31 6.47 -12.65
C ILE A 74 -2.59 6.28 -13.98
N THR A 75 -1.41 6.87 -14.08
CA THR A 75 -0.56 6.73 -15.26
C THR A 75 0.44 5.58 -15.08
N GLU A 76 0.92 5.03 -16.17
CA GLU A 76 2.03 4.06 -16.15
C GLU A 76 3.23 4.60 -15.36
N THR A 77 3.58 5.88 -15.59
CA THR A 77 4.68 6.55 -14.88
C THR A 77 4.44 6.56 -13.38
N TYR A 78 3.22 6.92 -12.95
CA TYR A 78 2.85 6.90 -11.52
C TYR A 78 3.04 5.50 -10.91
N ILE A 79 2.54 4.45 -11.58
CA ILE A 79 2.68 3.06 -11.09
C ILE A 79 4.16 2.70 -10.96
N ARG A 80 4.97 2.97 -12.01
CA ARG A 80 6.40 2.63 -12.01
C ARG A 80 7.16 3.33 -10.89
N GLU A 81 6.99 4.63 -10.73
CA GLU A 81 7.67 5.43 -9.70
C GLU A 81 7.22 5.00 -8.29
N HIS A 82 5.92 4.81 -8.09
CA HIS A 82 5.35 4.40 -6.81
C HIS A 82 5.91 3.06 -6.33
N TYR A 83 5.87 2.03 -7.19
CA TYR A 83 6.37 0.70 -6.83
C TYR A 83 7.90 0.66 -6.74
N GLN A 84 8.62 1.47 -7.52
CA GLN A 84 10.07 1.57 -7.40
C GLN A 84 10.48 2.07 -6.02
N ILE A 85 9.84 3.13 -5.52
CA ILE A 85 10.11 3.66 -4.18
C ILE A 85 9.74 2.62 -3.12
N ARG A 86 8.57 1.98 -3.23
CA ARG A 86 8.15 0.92 -2.32
C ARG A 86 9.15 -0.23 -2.29
N GLY A 87 9.55 -0.73 -3.44
CA GLY A 87 10.50 -1.84 -3.54
C GLY A 87 11.84 -1.54 -2.86
N ILE A 88 12.36 -0.31 -3.01
CA ILE A 88 13.59 0.12 -2.35
C ILE A 88 13.40 0.17 -0.83
N LEU A 89 12.34 0.80 -0.35
CA LEU A 89 12.11 0.97 1.08
C LEU A 89 11.72 -0.34 1.77
N GLU A 90 10.81 -1.12 1.19
CA GLU A 90 10.37 -2.39 1.77
C GLU A 90 11.49 -3.44 1.70
N GLY A 91 12.26 -3.47 0.61
CA GLY A 91 13.45 -4.29 0.51
C GLY A 91 14.47 -3.96 1.62
N ALA A 92 14.75 -2.68 1.84
CA ALA A 92 15.64 -2.28 2.92
C ALA A 92 15.11 -2.69 4.30
N CYS A 93 13.79 -2.57 4.56
CA CYS A 93 13.17 -3.03 5.81
C CYS A 93 13.35 -4.54 6.01
N ALA A 94 13.14 -5.36 4.96
CA ALA A 94 13.35 -6.79 5.03
C ALA A 94 14.82 -7.15 5.34
N GLY A 95 15.77 -6.43 4.73
CA GLY A 95 17.19 -6.56 5.04
C GLY A 95 17.50 -6.23 6.51
N PHE A 96 16.93 -5.16 7.06
CA PHE A 96 17.11 -4.81 8.47
C PHE A 96 16.46 -5.84 9.41
N ALA A 97 15.27 -6.34 9.06
CA ALA A 97 14.57 -7.39 9.83
C ALA A 97 15.36 -8.71 9.87
N ALA A 98 16.23 -8.96 8.90
CA ALA A 98 17.11 -10.14 8.88
C ALA A 98 18.32 -10.05 9.82
N SER A 99 18.50 -8.95 10.57
CA SER A 99 19.58 -8.88 11.58
C SER A 99 19.37 -9.91 12.69
N PRO A 100 20.44 -10.60 13.17
CA PRO A 100 20.31 -11.66 14.16
C PRO A 100 19.71 -11.23 15.51
N ASP A 101 19.79 -9.93 15.83
CA ASP A 101 19.30 -9.39 17.11
C ASP A 101 17.81 -8.98 17.06
N ILE A 102 17.14 -9.15 15.91
CA ILE A 102 15.75 -8.75 15.74
C ILE A 102 14.82 -9.91 16.08
N ASP A 103 13.81 -9.64 16.91
CA ASP A 103 12.71 -10.57 17.16
C ASP A 103 11.76 -10.58 15.95
N ILE A 104 11.72 -11.71 15.25
CA ILE A 104 10.88 -11.92 14.07
C ILE A 104 9.59 -12.70 14.34
N SER A 105 9.27 -12.96 15.61
CA SER A 105 8.11 -13.79 16.01
C SER A 105 6.78 -13.30 15.41
N LYS A 106 6.60 -11.99 15.29
CA LYS A 106 5.39 -11.41 14.68
C LYS A 106 5.37 -11.57 13.17
N ILE A 107 6.51 -11.47 12.50
CA ILE A 107 6.64 -11.75 11.07
C ILE A 107 6.28 -13.21 10.79
N GLU A 108 6.83 -14.14 11.61
CA GLU A 108 6.52 -15.56 11.52
C GLU A 108 5.02 -15.82 11.70
N GLN A 109 4.41 -15.24 12.74
CA GLN A 109 2.98 -15.44 13.02
C GLN A 109 2.11 -14.93 11.87
N SER A 110 2.35 -13.71 11.39
CA SER A 110 1.56 -13.12 10.28
C SER A 110 1.70 -13.92 8.97
N TYR A 111 2.89 -14.48 8.70
CA TYR A 111 3.09 -15.40 7.58
C TYR A 111 2.30 -16.71 7.77
N LEU A 112 2.37 -17.33 8.97
CA LEU A 112 1.69 -18.58 9.25
C LEU A 112 0.17 -18.43 9.17
N ASP A 113 -0.40 -17.34 9.68
CA ASP A 113 -1.83 -17.04 9.62
C ASP A 113 -2.29 -16.90 8.16
N ALA A 114 -1.53 -16.18 7.33
CA ALA A 114 -1.83 -16.03 5.90
C ALA A 114 -1.73 -17.37 5.15
N ARG A 115 -0.73 -18.20 5.48
CA ARG A 115 -0.54 -19.53 4.89
C ARG A 115 -1.69 -20.49 5.25
N GLU A 116 -2.09 -20.52 6.52
CA GLU A 116 -3.19 -21.37 6.99
C GLU A 116 -4.50 -20.99 6.30
N MET A 117 -4.82 -19.69 6.23
CA MET A 117 -5.99 -19.19 5.55
C MET A 117 -5.99 -19.57 4.06
N THR A 118 -4.88 -19.34 3.35
CA THR A 118 -4.75 -19.70 1.94
C THR A 118 -4.92 -21.23 1.73
N ALA A 119 -4.38 -22.05 2.63
CA ALA A 119 -4.51 -23.50 2.57
C ALA A 119 -5.94 -23.99 2.83
N SER A 120 -6.75 -23.23 3.58
CA SER A 120 -8.17 -23.56 3.82
C SER A 120 -9.09 -23.18 2.65
N GLY A 121 -8.59 -22.44 1.65
CA GLY A 121 -9.38 -21.92 0.53
C GLY A 121 -10.26 -20.74 0.89
N ASP A 122 -10.07 -20.15 2.07
CA ASP A 122 -10.72 -18.88 2.46
C ASP A 122 -9.77 -17.72 2.16
N TYR A 123 -10.15 -16.83 1.26
CA TYR A 123 -9.35 -15.67 0.86
C TYR A 123 -9.92 -14.35 1.35
N SER A 124 -11.04 -14.38 2.07
CA SER A 124 -11.84 -13.19 2.44
C SER A 124 -11.08 -12.13 3.25
N ARG A 125 -10.01 -12.52 3.95
CA ARG A 125 -9.16 -11.63 4.74
C ARG A 125 -7.72 -11.57 4.26
N TYR A 126 -7.44 -12.12 3.07
CA TYR A 126 -6.06 -12.17 2.59
C TYR A 126 -5.42 -10.79 2.46
N ALA A 127 -6.17 -9.79 2.02
CA ALA A 127 -5.68 -8.42 1.91
C ALA A 127 -5.21 -7.84 3.27
N ASP A 128 -5.91 -8.16 4.36
CA ASP A 128 -5.54 -7.73 5.71
C ASP A 128 -4.28 -8.45 6.19
N LEU A 129 -4.22 -9.77 6.01
CA LEU A 129 -3.06 -10.59 6.40
C LEU A 129 -1.81 -10.25 5.57
N ASN A 130 -1.98 -10.00 4.28
CA ASN A 130 -0.91 -9.49 3.41
C ASN A 130 -0.35 -8.17 3.95
N ARG A 131 -1.24 -7.24 4.32
CA ARG A 131 -0.82 -5.97 4.92
C ARG A 131 -0.12 -6.17 6.27
N GLU A 132 -0.61 -7.07 7.10
CA GLU A 132 -0.03 -7.39 8.40
C GLU A 132 1.39 -7.92 8.25
N PHE A 133 1.64 -8.90 7.37
CA PHE A 133 2.97 -9.43 7.08
C PHE A 133 3.96 -8.32 6.70
N HIS A 134 3.60 -7.46 5.77
CA HIS A 134 4.46 -6.34 5.38
C HIS A 134 4.70 -5.36 6.52
N SER A 135 3.64 -5.00 7.27
CA SER A 135 3.76 -4.02 8.36
C SER A 135 4.61 -4.52 9.53
N GLU A 136 4.60 -5.83 9.83
CA GLU A 136 5.49 -6.41 10.84
C GLU A 136 6.95 -6.40 10.39
N ILE A 137 7.24 -6.57 9.09
CA ILE A 137 8.60 -6.40 8.54
C ILE A 137 9.06 -4.94 8.65
N TRP A 138 8.18 -3.96 8.34
CA TRP A 138 8.55 -2.54 8.49
C TRP A 138 8.82 -2.18 9.95
N ALA A 139 7.99 -2.67 10.86
CA ALA A 139 8.17 -2.44 12.30
C ALA A 139 9.47 -3.08 12.83
N ALA A 140 9.77 -4.33 12.41
CA ALA A 140 10.98 -5.05 12.78
C ALA A 140 12.26 -4.36 12.26
N SER A 141 12.19 -3.57 11.20
CA SER A 141 13.34 -2.78 10.72
C SER A 141 13.87 -1.77 11.73
N GLY A 142 13.10 -1.44 12.78
CA GLY A 142 13.43 -0.42 13.78
C GLY A 142 13.47 1.02 13.27
N ASN A 143 13.23 1.24 11.96
CA ASN A 143 13.25 2.57 11.33
C ASN A 143 11.85 3.17 11.23
N LYS A 144 11.40 3.84 12.28
CA LYS A 144 10.05 4.44 12.34
C LYS A 144 9.77 5.45 11.22
N LYS A 145 10.80 6.10 10.69
CA LYS A 145 10.62 7.03 9.55
C LYS A 145 10.28 6.28 8.28
N MET A 146 11.00 5.18 7.99
CA MET A 146 10.70 4.33 6.83
C MET A 146 9.32 3.69 6.95
N GLU A 147 8.99 3.12 8.12
CA GLU A 147 7.66 2.54 8.40
C GLU A 147 6.53 3.53 8.08
N ASN A 148 6.65 4.79 8.55
CA ASN A 148 5.65 5.81 8.27
C ASN A 148 5.55 6.15 6.77
N MET A 149 6.69 6.27 6.07
CA MET A 149 6.70 6.57 4.63
C MET A 149 6.07 5.44 3.82
N ILE A 150 6.38 4.18 4.15
CA ILE A 150 5.80 3.03 3.45
C ILE A 150 4.31 2.93 3.74
N ALA A 151 3.89 3.15 4.98
CA ALA A 151 2.47 3.15 5.35
C ALA A 151 1.65 4.21 4.59
N GLU A 152 2.24 5.37 4.28
CA GLU A 152 1.62 6.37 3.41
C GLU A 152 1.53 5.89 1.95
N LEU A 153 2.57 5.21 1.45
CA LEU A 153 2.59 4.65 0.09
C LEU A 153 1.67 3.43 -0.07
N TRP A 154 1.44 2.66 0.98
CA TRP A 154 0.60 1.44 0.95
C TRP A 154 -0.88 1.71 0.61
N ASN A 155 -1.34 2.93 0.67
CA ASN A 155 -2.74 3.33 0.56
C ASN A 155 -3.39 3.01 -0.80
N GLY A 156 -3.71 1.76 -1.07
CA GLY A 156 -4.68 1.35 -2.09
C GLY A 156 -4.13 0.75 -3.39
N LEU A 157 -2.81 0.67 -3.59
CA LEU A 157 -2.19 0.09 -4.80
C LEU A 157 -1.64 -1.33 -4.58
N SER A 158 -2.14 -2.09 -3.62
CA SER A 158 -1.56 -3.41 -3.31
C SER A 158 -2.22 -4.59 -4.01
N MET A 159 -3.35 -4.38 -4.67
CA MET A 159 -4.05 -5.46 -5.40
C MET A 159 -4.54 -4.92 -6.75
N GLY A 160 -3.98 -5.44 -7.85
CA GLY A 160 -4.60 -5.32 -9.16
C GLY A 160 -5.92 -6.10 -9.16
N SER A 161 -7.01 -5.52 -9.66
CA SER A 161 -8.33 -6.15 -9.66
C SER A 161 -8.53 -7.17 -10.81
N MET A 162 -7.47 -7.59 -11.50
CA MET A 162 -7.53 -8.48 -12.66
C MET A 162 -7.30 -9.96 -12.36
N VAL A 163 -6.72 -10.28 -11.22
CA VAL A 163 -6.59 -11.66 -10.75
C VAL A 163 -7.60 -11.91 -9.65
N THR A 164 -8.11 -13.11 -9.55
CA THR A 164 -8.95 -13.50 -8.42
C THR A 164 -8.15 -13.38 -7.12
N GLU A 165 -8.84 -13.18 -6.00
CA GLU A 165 -8.19 -13.17 -4.68
C GLU A 165 -7.40 -14.45 -4.44
N GLU A 166 -7.89 -15.59 -4.94
CA GLU A 166 -7.22 -16.89 -4.91
C GLU A 166 -5.90 -16.90 -5.68
N GLU A 167 -5.90 -16.45 -6.93
CA GLU A 167 -4.68 -16.41 -7.76
C GLU A 167 -3.64 -15.48 -7.16
N TYR A 168 -4.06 -14.30 -6.72
CA TYR A 168 -3.17 -13.34 -6.07
C TYR A 168 -2.57 -13.91 -4.79
N ALA A 169 -3.41 -14.47 -3.91
CA ALA A 169 -2.99 -15.07 -2.66
C ALA A 169 -2.03 -16.24 -2.90
N GLY A 170 -2.35 -17.11 -3.89
CA GLY A 170 -1.54 -18.27 -4.22
C GLY A 170 -0.12 -17.95 -4.71
N ILE A 171 0.06 -16.82 -5.40
CA ILE A 171 1.38 -16.33 -5.81
C ILE A 171 2.06 -15.63 -4.64
N SER A 172 1.36 -14.72 -4.01
CA SER A 172 1.91 -13.86 -2.96
C SER A 172 2.39 -14.66 -1.74
N ILE A 173 1.66 -15.70 -1.32
CA ILE A 173 2.05 -16.51 -0.16
C ILE A 173 3.38 -17.25 -0.38
N LYS A 174 3.68 -17.70 -1.60
CA LYS A 174 4.96 -18.34 -1.94
C LYS A 174 6.12 -17.36 -1.91
N GLU A 175 5.86 -16.13 -2.35
CA GLU A 175 6.84 -15.05 -2.28
C GLU A 175 7.09 -14.62 -0.84
N HIS A 176 6.04 -14.53 -0.01
CA HIS A 176 6.15 -14.25 1.42
C HIS A 176 6.94 -15.35 2.14
N GLU A 177 6.74 -16.63 1.80
CA GLU A 177 7.56 -17.73 2.30
C GLU A 177 9.04 -17.49 2.02
N ALA A 178 9.38 -17.17 0.78
CA ALA A 178 10.77 -16.93 0.39
C ALA A 178 11.38 -15.71 1.09
N ILE A 179 10.60 -14.67 1.37
CA ILE A 179 11.01 -13.49 2.14
C ILE A 179 11.24 -13.89 3.60
N TYR A 180 10.27 -14.56 4.21
CA TYR A 180 10.34 -15.01 5.61
C TYR A 180 11.54 -15.93 5.84
N GLU A 181 11.75 -16.94 4.98
CA GLU A 181 12.88 -17.86 5.11
C GLU A 181 14.24 -17.14 4.98
N ALA A 182 14.34 -16.13 4.12
CA ALA A 182 15.56 -15.32 4.02
C ALA A 182 15.79 -14.48 5.29
N ILE A 183 14.73 -13.90 5.86
CA ILE A 183 14.80 -13.16 7.14
C ILE A 183 15.22 -14.09 8.27
N LYS A 184 14.61 -15.26 8.38
CA LYS A 184 14.89 -16.29 9.40
C LYS A 184 16.31 -16.84 9.29
N ALA A 185 16.83 -16.97 8.07
CA ALA A 185 18.21 -17.40 7.82
C ALA A 185 19.24 -16.27 8.07
N HIS A 186 18.82 -15.09 8.47
CA HIS A 186 19.67 -13.90 8.63
C HIS A 186 20.42 -13.49 7.36
N ASP A 187 19.91 -13.87 6.17
CA ASP A 187 20.48 -13.48 4.89
C ASP A 187 19.93 -12.10 4.45
N VAL A 188 20.59 -11.06 4.93
CA VAL A 188 20.24 -9.66 4.68
C VAL A 188 20.06 -9.35 3.18
N GLN A 189 20.99 -9.83 2.35
CA GLN A 189 20.97 -9.54 0.92
C GLN A 189 19.84 -10.30 0.20
N LEU A 190 19.61 -11.54 0.59
CA LEU A 190 18.52 -12.34 0.04
C LEU A 190 17.16 -11.78 0.46
N ALA A 191 16.96 -11.44 1.73
CA ALA A 191 15.73 -10.85 2.25
C ALA A 191 15.38 -9.54 1.50
N GLN A 192 16.38 -8.66 1.36
CA GLN A 192 16.23 -7.40 0.61
C GLN A 192 15.81 -7.66 -0.85
N ARG A 193 16.51 -8.57 -1.53
CA ARG A 193 16.22 -8.92 -2.92
C ARG A 193 14.85 -9.54 -3.09
N ARG A 194 14.45 -10.51 -2.25
CA ARG A 194 13.15 -11.18 -2.35
C ARG A 194 11.98 -10.23 -2.14
N MET A 195 12.09 -9.34 -1.17
CA MET A 195 11.07 -8.30 -0.96
C MET A 195 11.00 -7.34 -2.16
N TYR A 196 12.14 -6.89 -2.68
CA TYR A 196 12.16 -6.04 -3.87
C TYR A 196 11.51 -6.73 -5.08
N GLU A 197 11.86 -8.00 -5.36
CA GLU A 197 11.29 -8.81 -6.45
C GLU A 197 9.77 -8.95 -6.31
N HIS A 198 9.27 -9.22 -5.10
CA HIS A 198 7.85 -9.29 -4.77
C HIS A 198 7.11 -7.99 -5.09
N ILE A 199 7.66 -6.84 -4.69
CA ILE A 199 7.06 -5.54 -4.98
C ILE A 199 7.10 -5.23 -6.49
N MET A 200 8.18 -5.60 -7.18
CA MET A 200 8.28 -5.39 -8.63
C MET A 200 7.31 -6.28 -9.41
N ARG A 201 7.08 -7.52 -9.00
CA ARG A 201 6.03 -8.36 -9.58
C ARG A 201 4.65 -7.69 -9.42
N SER A 202 4.33 -7.19 -8.22
CA SER A 202 3.08 -6.47 -7.97
C SER A 202 2.93 -5.22 -8.86
N ARG A 203 4.03 -4.52 -9.16
CA ARG A 203 4.05 -3.44 -10.16
C ARG A 203 3.64 -3.95 -11.55
N ASP A 204 4.22 -5.05 -11.98
CA ASP A 204 3.99 -5.57 -13.32
C ASP A 204 2.54 -6.06 -13.49
N ASP A 205 1.97 -6.66 -12.45
CA ASP A 205 0.54 -6.99 -12.40
C ASP A 205 -0.33 -5.74 -12.53
N MET A 206 0.00 -4.66 -11.81
CA MET A 206 -0.72 -3.39 -11.90
C MET A 206 -0.60 -2.76 -13.30
N LEU A 207 0.57 -2.79 -13.92
CA LEU A 207 0.77 -2.27 -15.28
C LEU A 207 -0.09 -3.04 -16.29
N THR A 208 -0.18 -4.36 -16.18
CA THR A 208 -1.04 -5.19 -17.04
C THR A 208 -2.51 -4.80 -16.92
N TYR A 209 -2.94 -4.30 -15.75
CA TYR A 209 -4.32 -3.87 -15.52
C TYR A 209 -4.64 -2.46 -16.06
N TYR A 210 -3.67 -1.54 -16.00
CA TYR A 210 -3.91 -0.11 -16.30
C TYR A 210 -3.48 0.31 -17.70
N VAL A 211 -2.69 -0.47 -18.38
CA VAL A 211 -2.19 -0.24 -19.75
C VAL A 211 -2.82 -1.23 -20.72
#